data_a539077d71c2475b26712103237542cf
#
_entry.id   a539077d71c2475b26712103237542cf
#
_cell.length_a   1.000
_cell.length_b   1.000
_cell.length_c   1.000
_cell.angle_alpha   90.00
_cell.angle_beta   90.00
_cell.angle_gamma   90.00
#
_symmetry.space_group_name_H-M   'P 1'
#
loop_
_entity.id
_entity.type
_entity.pdbx_description
1 polymer ?
#
loop_
_entity_poly.entity_id
_entity_poly.type
_entity_poly.pdbx_seq_one_letter_code
_entity_poly.pdbx_strand_id
1 'polypeptide(L)'
;MSETEQIRSKAKELLDGKKVECVIGYERATDGKNARPMFAYSAKDADKLIFDQTCRHNLVRYLLNRKDKVTGIVVKACDSRAVNLLINEHQIARDKLFIIGVVCPGLVKTDWNKAGDKLRDACQLCQQRTPVVYDVLIGEAKKLEPPADAYPDVVAMEGKSVEEKRAFWEKEFSRCIRCYACRQACPGCYCSECFVDRLDPLWAGIRIAPGENEMWNTIRAYHLGGRCIGCYACELVCPVNIPLSLLNRKLEKEVMRLFKFQAGLDPETPQPLATFQKDEKLGVAE
;
A
#
# COMPACT_ATOMS: atom_id res chain seq x y z
N MET A 1 27.92 -9.17 -1.69
CA MET A 1 27.23 -8.39 -0.64
C MET A 1 25.75 -8.76 -0.69
N SER A 2 25.14 -9.04 0.46
CA SER A 2 23.70 -9.24 0.57
C SER A 2 22.93 -7.96 0.27
N GLU A 3 21.63 -8.09 -0.03
CA GLU A 3 20.75 -6.92 -0.24
C GLU A 3 20.75 -5.99 0.97
N THR A 4 20.73 -6.56 2.18
CA THR A 4 20.82 -5.80 3.44
C THR A 4 22.12 -4.99 3.54
N GLU A 5 23.26 -5.58 3.19
CA GLU A 5 24.56 -4.88 3.22
C GLU A 5 24.62 -3.75 2.20
N GLN A 6 24.06 -3.94 1.00
CA GLN A 6 23.99 -2.90 -0.02
C GLN A 6 23.08 -1.75 0.44
N ILE A 7 21.93 -2.03 1.07
CA ILE A 7 21.04 -1.01 1.67
C ILE A 7 21.78 -0.21 2.73
N ARG A 8 22.46 -0.88 3.66
CA ARG A 8 23.25 -0.22 4.74
C ARG A 8 24.33 0.68 4.18
N SER A 9 25.10 0.18 3.19
CA SER A 9 26.16 0.95 2.52
C SER A 9 25.61 2.20 1.87
N LYS A 10 24.51 2.07 1.09
CA LYS A 10 23.88 3.21 0.43
C LYS A 10 23.25 4.20 1.41
N ALA A 11 22.63 3.72 2.46
CA ALA A 11 22.06 4.58 3.50
C ALA A 11 23.15 5.39 4.24
N LYS A 12 24.29 4.78 4.56
CA LYS A 12 25.45 5.48 5.15
C LYS A 12 25.98 6.56 4.22
N GLU A 13 26.22 6.23 2.93
CA GLU A 13 26.66 7.20 1.90
C GLU A 13 25.74 8.43 1.87
N LEU A 14 24.43 8.23 1.89
CA LEU A 14 23.45 9.30 1.82
C LEU A 14 23.44 10.17 3.07
N LEU A 15 23.55 9.56 4.25
CA LEU A 15 23.50 10.24 5.55
C LEU A 15 24.80 11.00 5.82
N ASP A 16 25.97 10.36 5.61
CA ASP A 16 27.28 10.99 5.82
C ASP A 16 27.51 12.12 4.81
N GLY A 17 27.06 11.93 3.56
CA GLY A 17 27.07 12.96 2.51
C GLY A 17 26.03 14.06 2.68
N LYS A 18 25.19 13.99 3.73
CA LYS A 18 24.08 14.94 3.99
C LYS A 18 23.14 15.14 2.78
N LYS A 19 23.02 14.12 1.94
CA LYS A 19 22.09 14.11 0.79
C LYS A 19 20.64 13.95 1.20
N VAL A 20 20.41 13.32 2.36
CA VAL A 20 19.09 13.14 2.97
C VAL A 20 19.17 13.40 4.48
N GLU A 21 18.05 13.81 5.08
CA GLU A 21 17.95 14.00 6.54
C GLU A 21 17.77 12.69 7.29
N CYS A 22 17.11 11.72 6.67
CA CYS A 22 16.98 10.37 7.20
C CYS A 22 16.75 9.36 6.08
N VAL A 23 16.95 8.08 6.40
CA VAL A 23 16.56 6.95 5.54
C VAL A 23 15.47 6.15 6.24
N ILE A 24 14.31 6.03 5.60
CA ILE A 24 13.21 5.18 6.07
C ILE A 24 13.42 3.77 5.54
N GLY A 25 13.49 2.80 6.43
CA GLY A 25 13.69 1.40 6.09
C GLY A 25 13.05 0.48 7.13
N TYR A 26 13.62 -0.69 7.29
CA TYR A 26 13.16 -1.67 8.26
C TYR A 26 14.29 -2.03 9.22
N GLU A 27 13.94 -2.32 10.46
CA GLU A 27 14.82 -2.97 11.42
C GLU A 27 14.15 -4.23 11.99
N ARG A 28 14.93 -5.04 12.71
CA ARG A 28 14.38 -6.18 13.43
C ARG A 28 13.50 -5.69 14.57
N ALA A 29 12.28 -6.22 14.65
CA ALA A 29 11.37 -5.94 15.76
C ALA A 29 11.86 -6.58 17.07
N THR A 30 11.31 -6.17 18.19
CA THR A 30 11.71 -6.64 19.53
C THR A 30 11.46 -8.14 19.75
N ASP A 31 10.59 -8.75 18.93
CA ASP A 31 10.36 -10.20 18.93
C ASP A 31 11.50 -11.00 18.29
N GLY A 32 12.50 -10.33 17.70
CA GLY A 32 13.64 -10.94 17.01
C GLY A 32 13.30 -11.63 15.69
N LYS A 33 12.03 -11.66 15.27
CA LYS A 33 11.53 -12.43 14.12
C LYS A 33 10.99 -11.54 13.01
N ASN A 34 10.16 -10.57 13.35
CA ASN A 34 9.50 -9.69 12.39
C ASN A 34 10.35 -8.44 12.10
N ALA A 35 10.07 -7.79 10.97
CA ALA A 35 10.58 -6.48 10.65
C ALA A 35 9.57 -5.39 11.03
N ARG A 36 10.08 -4.25 11.49
CA ARG A 36 9.28 -3.04 11.75
C ARG A 36 9.85 -1.83 11.00
N PRO A 37 9.06 -0.80 10.73
CA PRO A 37 9.57 0.46 10.18
C PRO A 37 10.61 1.11 11.09
N MET A 38 11.64 1.70 10.47
CA MET A 38 12.72 2.39 11.15
C MET A 38 13.10 3.67 10.39
N PHE A 39 13.55 4.67 11.13
CA PHE A 39 14.09 5.93 10.62
C PHE A 39 15.54 6.04 11.03
N ALA A 40 16.47 5.91 10.10
CA ALA A 40 17.91 6.06 10.32
C ALA A 40 18.32 7.51 10.09
N TYR A 41 18.83 8.17 11.11
CA TYR A 41 19.31 9.57 11.08
C TYR A 41 20.83 9.67 11.06
N SER A 42 21.53 8.57 11.24
CA SER A 42 22.99 8.50 11.26
C SER A 42 23.52 7.23 10.60
N ALA A 43 24.79 7.21 10.24
CA ALA A 43 25.46 6.01 9.74
C ALA A 43 25.37 4.84 10.75
N LYS A 44 25.41 5.12 12.05
CA LYS A 44 25.24 4.12 13.10
C LYS A 44 23.82 3.53 13.10
N ASP A 45 22.81 4.34 12.81
CA ASP A 45 21.44 3.82 12.69
C ASP A 45 21.28 2.97 11.44
N ALA A 46 21.95 3.33 10.34
CA ALA A 46 21.92 2.56 9.12
C ALA A 46 22.40 1.11 9.28
N ASP A 47 23.26 0.83 10.28
CA ASP A 47 23.69 -0.54 10.63
C ASP A 47 22.56 -1.44 11.11
N LYS A 48 21.45 -0.87 11.59
CA LYS A 48 20.27 -1.63 12.03
C LYS A 48 19.34 -1.99 10.89
N LEU A 49 19.48 -1.35 9.71
CA LEU A 49 18.62 -1.60 8.57
C LEU A 49 18.71 -3.06 8.11
N ILE A 50 17.56 -3.63 7.79
CA ILE A 50 17.42 -4.99 7.25
C ILE A 50 16.49 -4.99 6.06
N PHE A 51 16.63 -6.01 5.20
CA PHE A 51 15.63 -6.34 4.20
C PHE A 51 15.51 -7.86 4.07
N ASP A 52 14.32 -8.37 4.37
CA ASP A 52 13.98 -9.78 4.22
C ASP A 52 12.48 -9.97 3.97
N GLN A 53 12.03 -11.21 3.88
CA GLN A 53 10.64 -11.55 3.60
C GLN A 53 9.65 -11.12 4.70
N THR A 54 10.09 -10.61 5.83
CA THR A 54 9.24 -10.08 6.91
C THR A 54 8.99 -8.57 6.81
N CYS A 55 9.61 -7.88 5.85
CA CYS A 55 9.48 -6.44 5.60
C CYS A 55 8.13 -6.06 4.96
N ARG A 56 7.02 -6.33 5.68
CA ARG A 56 5.64 -6.33 5.14
C ARG A 56 4.96 -4.97 5.08
N HIS A 57 5.36 -4.02 5.93
CA HIS A 57 4.74 -2.70 5.98
C HIS A 57 4.99 -1.91 4.70
N ASN A 58 4.04 -1.06 4.33
CA ASN A 58 4.26 -0.07 3.28
C ASN A 58 4.85 1.19 3.94
N LEU A 59 6.10 1.51 3.60
CA LEU A 59 6.82 2.62 4.23
C LEU A 59 6.42 3.99 3.70
N VAL A 60 5.79 4.05 2.53
CA VAL A 60 5.50 5.31 1.82
C VAL A 60 4.55 6.21 2.60
N ARG A 61 3.68 5.62 3.44
CA ARG A 61 2.80 6.38 4.32
C ARG A 61 3.55 7.38 5.22
N TYR A 62 4.78 7.06 5.62
CA TYR A 62 5.59 7.93 6.47
C TYR A 62 6.13 9.17 5.77
N LEU A 63 6.20 9.18 4.42
CA LEU A 63 6.62 10.35 3.64
C LEU A 63 5.64 11.52 3.79
N LEU A 64 4.35 11.24 4.02
CA LEU A 64 3.32 12.28 4.20
C LEU A 64 3.59 13.21 5.39
N ASN A 65 4.33 12.76 6.38
CA ASN A 65 4.74 13.56 7.53
C ASN A 65 6.11 14.24 7.35
N ARG A 66 6.69 14.15 6.14
CA ARG A 66 8.04 14.63 5.84
C ARG A 66 8.12 15.36 4.48
N LYS A 67 7.03 15.97 4.05
CA LYS A 67 6.88 16.57 2.70
C LYS A 67 7.96 17.60 2.36
N ASP A 68 8.41 18.35 3.37
CA ASP A 68 9.39 19.43 3.22
C ASP A 68 10.85 18.98 3.40
N LYS A 69 11.08 17.69 3.71
CA LYS A 69 12.37 17.14 4.08
C LYS A 69 12.90 16.18 3.02
N VAL A 70 14.17 16.35 2.65
CA VAL A 70 14.81 15.39 1.75
C VAL A 70 15.00 14.07 2.48
N THR A 71 14.32 13.04 2.01
CA THR A 71 14.21 11.74 2.69
C THR A 71 14.64 10.59 1.79
N GLY A 72 15.53 9.74 2.28
CA GLY A 72 15.82 8.45 1.69
C GLY A 72 14.74 7.43 2.07
N ILE A 73 14.37 6.53 1.17
CA ILE A 73 13.40 5.49 1.46
C ILE A 73 13.76 4.18 0.76
N VAL A 74 13.69 3.09 1.51
CA VAL A 74 13.81 1.73 0.96
C VAL A 74 12.44 1.27 0.49
N VAL A 75 12.31 0.94 -0.80
CA VAL A 75 11.03 0.59 -1.41
C VAL A 75 11.07 -0.78 -2.10
N LYS A 76 10.02 -1.56 -1.86
CA LYS A 76 9.64 -2.72 -2.67
C LYS A 76 8.83 -2.26 -3.89
N ALA A 77 8.54 -3.15 -4.81
CA ALA A 77 7.72 -2.83 -5.99
C ALA A 77 6.34 -2.22 -5.62
N CYS A 78 5.62 -2.78 -4.66
CA CYS A 78 4.35 -2.20 -4.21
C CYS A 78 4.53 -0.84 -3.51
N ASP A 79 5.64 -0.63 -2.79
CA ASP A 79 5.95 0.67 -2.18
C ASP A 79 6.29 1.70 -3.27
N SER A 80 7.04 1.33 -4.31
CA SER A 80 7.38 2.25 -5.41
C SER A 80 6.14 2.70 -6.19
N ARG A 81 5.13 1.82 -6.36
CA ARG A 81 3.81 2.22 -6.89
C ARG A 81 3.10 3.23 -5.98
N ALA A 82 3.24 3.09 -4.67
CA ALA A 82 2.70 4.08 -3.73
C ALA A 82 3.42 5.42 -3.82
N VAL A 83 4.74 5.43 -4.08
CA VAL A 83 5.50 6.66 -4.33
C VAL A 83 4.96 7.38 -5.56
N ASN A 84 4.83 6.67 -6.69
CA ASN A 84 4.27 7.25 -7.93
C ASN A 84 2.85 7.78 -7.71
N LEU A 85 2.00 7.06 -6.99
CA LEU A 85 0.65 7.53 -6.64
C LEU A 85 0.71 8.88 -5.90
N LEU A 86 1.56 9.00 -4.87
CA LEU A 86 1.64 10.24 -4.09
C LEU A 86 2.28 11.40 -4.88
N ILE A 87 3.19 11.11 -5.81
CA ILE A 87 3.75 12.11 -6.74
C ILE A 87 2.67 12.61 -7.69
N ASN A 88 1.95 11.69 -8.33
CA ASN A 88 0.86 12.00 -9.27
C ASN A 88 -0.23 12.87 -8.62
N GLU A 89 -0.55 12.59 -7.36
CA GLU A 89 -1.55 13.33 -6.59
C GLU A 89 -0.96 14.55 -5.84
N HIS A 90 0.26 14.97 -6.18
CA HIS A 90 0.96 16.14 -5.61
C HIS A 90 1.05 16.13 -4.07
N GLN A 91 1.09 14.94 -3.48
CA GLN A 91 1.22 14.80 -2.03
C GLN A 91 2.67 14.85 -1.56
N ILE A 92 3.60 14.47 -2.41
CA ILE A 92 5.05 14.54 -2.18
C ILE A 92 5.74 15.03 -3.44
N ALA A 93 6.87 15.72 -3.28
CA ALA A 93 7.68 16.18 -4.38
C ALA A 93 8.79 15.14 -4.67
N ARG A 94 9.00 14.79 -5.95
CA ARG A 94 9.99 13.79 -6.36
C ARG A 94 11.42 14.19 -6.01
N ASP A 95 11.76 15.49 -6.11
CA ASP A 95 13.06 16.06 -5.79
C ASP A 95 13.40 16.02 -4.28
N LYS A 96 12.43 15.78 -3.42
CA LYS A 96 12.60 15.57 -1.97
C LYS A 96 12.87 14.11 -1.61
N LEU A 97 13.00 13.22 -2.59
CA LEU A 97 13.17 11.79 -2.34
C LEU A 97 14.47 11.25 -2.91
N PHE A 98 15.13 10.38 -2.15
CA PHE A 98 16.11 9.43 -2.68
C PHE A 98 15.58 8.01 -2.48
N ILE A 99 15.32 7.32 -3.57
CA ILE A 99 14.59 6.04 -3.57
C ILE A 99 15.57 4.88 -3.75
N ILE A 100 15.73 4.07 -2.70
CA ILE A 100 16.51 2.82 -2.73
C ILE A 100 15.52 1.71 -3.07
N GLY A 101 15.43 1.36 -4.34
CA GLY A 101 14.59 0.27 -4.83
C GLY A 101 15.22 -1.08 -4.52
N VAL A 102 14.41 -2.03 -4.04
CA VAL A 102 14.86 -3.41 -3.79
C VAL A 102 13.95 -4.37 -4.53
N VAL A 103 14.55 -5.28 -5.31
CA VAL A 103 13.80 -6.33 -5.99
C VAL A 103 13.21 -7.28 -4.95
N CYS A 104 11.88 -7.43 -4.98
CA CYS A 104 11.17 -8.12 -3.93
C CYS A 104 11.05 -9.62 -4.20
N PRO A 105 11.53 -10.50 -3.31
CA PRO A 105 11.38 -11.95 -3.46
C PRO A 105 9.95 -12.44 -3.17
N GLY A 106 9.09 -11.57 -2.69
CA GLY A 106 7.80 -11.89 -2.08
C GLY A 106 7.92 -11.94 -0.56
N LEU A 107 6.81 -11.64 0.11
CA LEU A 107 6.76 -11.54 1.57
C LEU A 107 5.96 -12.71 2.12
N VAL A 108 6.38 -13.21 3.28
CA VAL A 108 5.74 -14.35 3.92
C VAL A 108 4.57 -13.95 4.80
N LYS A 109 3.61 -14.87 4.96
CA LYS A 109 2.62 -14.80 6.03
C LYS A 109 3.36 -15.00 7.35
N THR A 110 3.05 -14.20 8.36
CA THR A 110 3.54 -14.44 9.71
C THR A 110 2.35 -14.37 10.64
N ASP A 111 2.21 -15.35 11.49
CA ASP A 111 1.43 -15.24 12.70
C ASP A 111 2.28 -14.55 13.76
N TRP A 112 1.65 -13.97 14.77
CA TRP A 112 2.33 -13.34 15.90
C TRP A 112 3.40 -14.24 16.52
N ASN A 113 3.28 -15.55 16.33
CA ASN A 113 4.15 -16.56 16.93
C ASN A 113 5.11 -17.28 15.97
N LYS A 114 4.92 -17.18 14.64
CA LYS A 114 5.76 -17.87 13.64
C LYS A 114 5.92 -17.06 12.37
N ALA A 115 7.16 -16.90 11.87
CA ALA A 115 7.37 -16.58 10.46
C ALA A 115 6.88 -17.79 9.64
N GLY A 116 5.91 -17.58 8.75
CA GLY A 116 5.39 -18.67 7.92
C GLY A 116 6.25 -18.88 6.68
N ASP A 117 6.26 -20.08 6.16
CA ASP A 117 6.98 -20.44 4.92
C ASP A 117 6.18 -20.08 3.65
N LYS A 118 4.90 -19.70 3.80
CA LYS A 118 4.01 -19.38 2.68
C LYS A 118 4.01 -17.91 2.35
N LEU A 119 4.06 -17.59 1.07
CA LEU A 119 3.86 -16.21 0.60
C LEU A 119 2.48 -15.67 1.00
N ARG A 120 2.43 -14.37 1.29
CA ARG A 120 1.16 -13.65 1.47
C ARG A 120 0.33 -13.73 0.20
N ASP A 121 -1.01 -13.71 0.35
CA ASP A 121 -1.93 -13.75 -0.80
C ASP A 121 -1.66 -12.61 -1.79
N ALA A 122 -1.44 -11.39 -1.29
CA ALA A 122 -0.97 -10.27 -2.10
C ALA A 122 0.30 -10.56 -2.92
N CYS A 123 1.22 -11.35 -2.37
CA CYS A 123 2.47 -11.68 -3.02
C CYS A 123 2.34 -12.86 -4.00
N GLN A 124 1.37 -13.72 -3.80
CA GLN A 124 1.03 -14.79 -4.77
C GLN A 124 0.40 -14.20 -6.04
N LEU A 125 -0.42 -13.16 -5.90
CA LEU A 125 -1.08 -12.46 -7.01
C LEU A 125 -0.26 -11.27 -7.54
N CYS A 126 0.97 -11.06 -7.03
CA CYS A 126 1.78 -9.91 -7.37
C CYS A 126 2.31 -9.99 -8.80
N GLN A 127 2.02 -8.97 -9.60
CA GLN A 127 2.48 -8.84 -10.98
C GLN A 127 3.78 -8.03 -11.11
N GLN A 128 4.26 -7.43 -10.02
CA GLN A 128 5.40 -6.54 -10.03
C GLN A 128 6.38 -6.88 -8.89
N ARG A 129 7.59 -7.31 -9.23
CA ARG A 129 8.67 -7.59 -8.26
C ARG A 129 9.77 -6.55 -8.26
N THR A 130 10.00 -5.93 -9.40
CA THR A 130 10.95 -4.84 -9.55
C THR A 130 10.26 -3.50 -9.28
N PRO A 131 10.83 -2.61 -8.45
CA PRO A 131 10.32 -1.26 -8.28
C PRO A 131 10.15 -0.52 -9.60
N VAL A 132 9.08 0.28 -9.73
CA VAL A 132 8.76 1.05 -10.94
C VAL A 132 9.44 2.43 -10.94
N VAL A 133 9.87 2.91 -9.77
CA VAL A 133 10.65 4.15 -9.60
C VAL A 133 11.73 3.93 -8.55
N TYR A 134 12.96 4.37 -8.86
CA TYR A 134 14.11 4.30 -7.96
C TYR A 134 15.23 5.20 -8.44
N ASP A 135 16.13 5.60 -7.56
CA ASP A 135 17.41 6.24 -7.87
C ASP A 135 18.55 5.21 -7.91
N VAL A 136 18.46 4.17 -7.09
CA VAL A 136 19.34 3.01 -7.12
C VAL A 136 18.52 1.74 -6.96
N LEU A 137 18.82 0.71 -7.75
CA LEU A 137 18.18 -0.61 -7.66
C LEU A 137 19.15 -1.61 -7.03
N ILE A 138 18.67 -2.31 -6.00
CA ILE A 138 19.36 -3.40 -5.32
C ILE A 138 18.69 -4.71 -5.70
N GLY A 139 19.46 -5.69 -6.12
CA GLY A 139 19.03 -6.97 -6.65
C GLY A 139 18.87 -6.97 -8.17
N GLU A 140 18.73 -8.15 -8.75
CA GLU A 140 18.55 -8.32 -10.19
C GLU A 140 17.09 -8.12 -10.58
N ALA A 141 16.83 -7.27 -11.55
CA ALA A 141 15.48 -7.04 -12.06
C ALA A 141 14.84 -8.33 -12.55
N LYS A 142 13.64 -8.63 -12.04
CA LYS A 142 12.88 -9.82 -12.42
C LYS A 142 11.62 -9.42 -13.17
N LYS A 143 11.49 -9.92 -14.38
CA LYS A 143 10.23 -9.89 -15.12
C LYS A 143 9.41 -11.10 -14.69
N LEU A 144 8.19 -10.85 -14.22
CA LEU A 144 7.24 -11.92 -13.91
C LEU A 144 6.35 -12.18 -15.11
N GLU A 145 6.02 -13.43 -15.31
CA GLU A 145 4.87 -13.81 -16.12
C GLU A 145 3.60 -13.33 -15.39
N PRO A 146 2.75 -12.52 -16.02
CA PRO A 146 1.49 -12.14 -15.41
C PRO A 146 0.65 -13.40 -15.15
N PRO A 147 -0.03 -13.52 -14.00
CA PRO A 147 -0.92 -14.63 -13.75
C PRO A 147 -2.06 -14.63 -14.78
N ALA A 148 -2.54 -15.81 -15.15
CA ALA A 148 -3.65 -15.96 -16.10
C ALA A 148 -4.92 -15.20 -15.64
N ASP A 149 -5.16 -15.14 -14.34
CA ASP A 149 -6.16 -14.29 -13.72
C ASP A 149 -5.51 -13.42 -12.63
N ALA A 150 -5.63 -12.11 -12.78
CA ALA A 150 -5.11 -11.14 -11.81
C ALA A 150 -6.02 -10.97 -10.58
N TYR A 151 -7.29 -11.42 -10.66
CA TYR A 151 -8.34 -11.15 -9.68
C TYR A 151 -9.15 -12.40 -9.29
N PRO A 152 -8.54 -13.58 -9.03
CA PRO A 152 -9.28 -14.82 -8.78
C PRO A 152 -10.18 -14.73 -7.53
N ASP A 153 -9.75 -14.00 -6.52
CA ASP A 153 -10.51 -13.72 -5.30
C ASP A 153 -11.78 -12.89 -5.56
N VAL A 154 -11.67 -11.89 -6.43
CA VAL A 154 -12.80 -11.06 -6.86
C VAL A 154 -13.78 -11.88 -7.71
N VAL A 155 -13.27 -12.65 -8.69
CA VAL A 155 -14.09 -13.53 -9.53
C VAL A 155 -14.87 -14.55 -8.69
N ALA A 156 -14.21 -15.17 -7.70
CA ALA A 156 -14.87 -16.08 -6.77
C ALA A 156 -16.01 -15.39 -5.97
N MET A 157 -15.81 -14.13 -5.59
CA MET A 157 -16.86 -13.36 -4.91
C MET A 157 -17.98 -12.95 -5.88
N GLU A 158 -17.66 -12.55 -7.11
CA GLU A 158 -18.64 -12.18 -8.14
C GLU A 158 -19.58 -13.34 -8.50
N GLY A 159 -19.07 -14.57 -8.48
CA GLY A 159 -19.85 -15.78 -8.75
C GLY A 159 -20.89 -16.15 -7.68
N LYS A 160 -20.87 -15.52 -6.50
CA LYS A 160 -21.84 -15.75 -5.44
C LYS A 160 -23.17 -15.04 -5.74
N SER A 161 -24.28 -15.55 -5.13
CA SER A 161 -25.57 -14.87 -5.19
C SER A 161 -25.53 -13.51 -4.46
N VAL A 162 -26.51 -12.67 -4.67
CA VAL A 162 -26.63 -11.37 -3.98
C VAL A 162 -26.76 -11.60 -2.46
N GLU A 163 -27.55 -12.59 -2.05
CA GLU A 163 -27.79 -12.96 -0.66
C GLU A 163 -26.50 -13.46 0.02
N GLU A 164 -25.73 -14.29 -0.68
CA GLU A 164 -24.44 -14.79 -0.17
C GLU A 164 -23.40 -13.66 -0.02
N LYS A 165 -23.33 -12.74 -0.98
CA LYS A 165 -22.45 -11.55 -0.91
C LYS A 165 -22.84 -10.68 0.27
N ARG A 166 -24.14 -10.43 0.44
CA ARG A 166 -24.66 -9.62 1.54
C ARG A 166 -24.33 -10.25 2.87
N ALA A 167 -24.66 -11.52 3.07
CA ALA A 167 -24.39 -12.26 4.30
C ALA A 167 -22.87 -12.28 4.63
N PHE A 168 -22.01 -12.43 3.61
CA PHE A 168 -20.58 -12.38 3.79
C PHE A 168 -20.12 -11.01 4.34
N TRP A 169 -20.53 -9.90 3.71
CA TRP A 169 -20.10 -8.58 4.14
C TRP A 169 -20.73 -8.13 5.45
N GLU A 170 -21.99 -8.47 5.72
CA GLU A 170 -22.64 -8.25 7.03
C GLU A 170 -21.83 -8.93 8.15
N LYS A 171 -21.44 -10.19 7.94
CA LYS A 171 -20.58 -10.93 8.87
C LYS A 171 -19.23 -10.26 9.07
N GLU A 172 -18.56 -9.88 7.99
CA GLU A 172 -17.24 -9.25 8.06
C GLU A 172 -17.30 -7.86 8.74
N PHE A 173 -18.27 -7.04 8.37
CA PHE A 173 -18.42 -5.70 8.95
C PHE A 173 -18.93 -5.71 10.39
N SER A 174 -19.68 -6.72 10.80
CA SER A 174 -20.08 -6.86 12.22
C SER A 174 -18.89 -7.03 13.16
N ARG A 175 -17.76 -7.56 12.66
CA ARG A 175 -16.51 -7.70 13.43
C ARG A 175 -15.69 -6.43 13.51
N CYS A 176 -15.99 -5.42 12.69
CA CYS A 176 -15.20 -4.19 12.63
C CYS A 176 -15.35 -3.40 13.93
N ILE A 177 -14.24 -3.12 14.60
CA ILE A 177 -14.18 -2.30 15.82
C ILE A 177 -13.89 -0.82 15.53
N ARG A 178 -13.89 -0.40 14.27
CA ARG A 178 -13.62 0.97 13.80
C ARG A 178 -12.35 1.61 14.38
N CYS A 179 -11.29 0.81 14.55
CA CYS A 179 -9.99 1.27 15.03
C CYS A 179 -9.23 2.15 14.01
N TYR A 180 -9.71 2.23 12.78
CA TYR A 180 -9.12 3.00 11.68
C TYR A 180 -7.65 2.64 11.32
N ALA A 181 -7.10 1.53 11.80
CA ALA A 181 -5.76 1.08 11.44
C ALA A 181 -5.59 0.93 9.92
N CYS A 182 -6.63 0.44 9.23
CA CYS A 182 -6.65 0.31 7.77
C CYS A 182 -6.51 1.65 7.04
N ARG A 183 -7.03 2.75 7.61
CA ARG A 183 -6.83 4.12 7.12
C ARG A 183 -5.39 4.58 7.34
N GLN A 184 -4.86 4.36 8.54
CA GLN A 184 -3.53 4.83 8.92
C GLN A 184 -2.41 4.11 8.16
N ALA A 185 -2.60 2.85 7.78
CA ALA A 185 -1.61 2.08 7.04
C ALA A 185 -1.66 2.32 5.51
N CYS A 186 -2.75 2.88 5.00
CA CYS A 186 -2.93 3.03 3.56
C CYS A 186 -2.23 4.27 3.02
N PRO A 187 -1.32 4.15 2.02
CA PRO A 187 -0.69 5.32 1.40
C PRO A 187 -1.67 6.21 0.64
N GLY A 188 -2.77 5.65 0.10
CA GLY A 188 -3.82 6.42 -0.57
C GLY A 188 -4.82 7.11 0.37
N CYS A 189 -4.74 6.91 1.68
CA CYS A 189 -5.58 7.60 2.67
C CYS A 189 -4.81 8.77 3.31
N TYR A 190 -4.69 9.89 2.62
CA TYR A 190 -3.88 11.04 3.03
C TYR A 190 -4.69 12.32 3.29
N CYS A 191 -6.02 12.26 3.29
CA CYS A 191 -6.86 13.42 3.61
C CYS A 191 -6.45 14.03 4.96
N SER A 192 -6.34 15.36 5.01
CA SER A 192 -6.06 16.10 6.24
C SER A 192 -7.17 15.92 7.28
N GLU A 193 -8.41 15.87 6.80
CA GLU A 193 -9.61 15.55 7.58
C GLU A 193 -10.40 14.47 6.85
N CYS A 194 -10.66 13.35 7.50
CA CYS A 194 -11.47 12.27 6.94
C CYS A 194 -12.96 12.53 7.21
N PHE A 195 -13.84 12.09 6.31
CA PHE A 195 -15.29 12.24 6.50
C PHE A 195 -15.81 11.64 7.82
N VAL A 196 -15.15 10.60 8.35
CA VAL A 196 -15.51 10.00 9.65
C VAL A 196 -15.06 10.83 10.86
N ASP A 197 -14.17 11.80 10.67
CA ASP A 197 -13.69 12.67 11.74
C ASP A 197 -14.57 13.94 11.87
N ARG A 198 -15.45 14.19 10.88
CA ARG A 198 -16.40 15.31 10.90
C ARG A 198 -17.58 15.04 11.82
N LEU A 199 -17.83 15.99 12.70
CA LEU A 199 -18.93 15.96 13.66
C LEU A 199 -20.07 16.92 13.28
N ASP A 200 -19.80 17.90 12.41
CA ASP A 200 -20.77 18.88 11.93
C ASP A 200 -20.56 19.16 10.42
N PRO A 201 -21.42 18.68 9.54
CA PRO A 201 -22.44 17.65 9.81
C PRO A 201 -21.81 16.28 10.09
N LEU A 202 -22.48 15.48 10.89
CA LEU A 202 -22.08 14.11 11.18
C LEU A 202 -22.34 13.20 9.95
N TRP A 203 -21.29 12.88 9.20
CA TRP A 203 -21.39 12.01 8.02
C TRP A 203 -21.43 10.52 8.36
N ALA A 204 -20.74 10.12 9.41
CA ALA A 204 -20.72 8.75 9.89
C ALA A 204 -21.00 8.73 11.40
N GLY A 205 -21.91 7.89 11.84
CA GLY A 205 -22.24 7.77 13.24
C GLY A 205 -21.06 7.31 14.10
N ILE A 206 -21.00 7.73 15.35
CA ILE A 206 -19.92 7.41 16.30
C ILE A 206 -20.02 5.95 16.77
N ARG A 207 -21.22 5.37 16.69
CA ARG A 207 -21.49 4.01 17.18
C ARG A 207 -20.71 2.95 16.41
N ILE A 208 -20.19 1.95 17.12
CA ILE A 208 -19.69 0.72 16.51
C ILE A 208 -20.92 -0.19 16.28
N ALA A 209 -21.53 -0.03 15.11
CA ALA A 209 -22.72 -0.77 14.70
C ALA A 209 -22.54 -1.29 13.27
N PRO A 210 -23.17 -2.44 12.89
CA PRO A 210 -22.97 -3.04 11.57
C PRO A 210 -23.18 -2.08 10.39
N GLY A 211 -24.27 -1.30 10.39
CA GLY A 211 -24.55 -0.34 9.31
C GLY A 211 -23.52 0.79 9.21
N GLU A 212 -23.04 1.32 10.34
CA GLU A 212 -21.99 2.33 10.38
C GLU A 212 -20.63 1.76 9.91
N ASN A 213 -20.37 0.51 10.24
CA ASN A 213 -19.17 -0.21 9.82
C ASN A 213 -19.22 -0.49 8.31
N GLU A 214 -20.37 -0.88 7.78
CA GLU A 214 -20.61 -1.06 6.35
C GLU A 214 -20.38 0.26 5.59
N MET A 215 -21.04 1.34 6.04
CA MET A 215 -20.88 2.68 5.48
C MET A 215 -19.40 3.10 5.43
N TRP A 216 -18.70 2.98 6.56
CA TRP A 216 -17.27 3.33 6.64
C TRP A 216 -16.42 2.56 5.63
N ASN A 217 -16.52 1.23 5.63
CA ASN A 217 -15.65 0.39 4.80
C ASN A 217 -15.97 0.57 3.31
N THR A 218 -17.25 0.71 2.96
CA THR A 218 -17.71 0.90 1.58
C THR A 218 -17.28 2.26 1.03
N ILE A 219 -17.56 3.35 1.74
CA ILE A 219 -17.16 4.70 1.30
C ILE A 219 -15.64 4.80 1.20
N ARG A 220 -14.91 4.24 2.17
CA ARG A 220 -13.45 4.21 2.10
C ARG A 220 -12.95 3.47 0.86
N ALA A 221 -13.58 2.36 0.49
CA ALA A 221 -13.20 1.64 -0.72
C ALA A 221 -13.44 2.49 -1.99
N TYR A 222 -14.57 3.18 -2.09
CA TYR A 222 -14.85 4.11 -3.19
C TYR A 222 -13.84 5.26 -3.26
N HIS A 223 -13.44 5.84 -2.13
CA HIS A 223 -12.39 6.87 -2.10
C HIS A 223 -11.02 6.35 -2.59
N LEU A 224 -10.81 5.04 -2.60
CA LEU A 224 -9.61 4.40 -3.11
C LEU A 224 -9.77 3.85 -4.54
N GLY A 225 -10.93 4.04 -5.17
CA GLY A 225 -11.13 3.72 -6.59
C GLY A 225 -10.10 4.45 -7.46
N GLY A 226 -9.37 3.72 -8.29
CA GLY A 226 -8.26 4.25 -9.09
C GLY A 226 -6.99 4.63 -8.31
N ARG A 227 -6.98 4.51 -6.97
CA ARG A 227 -5.84 4.82 -6.09
C ARG A 227 -5.22 3.60 -5.45
N CYS A 228 -5.97 2.51 -5.36
CA CYS A 228 -5.48 1.29 -4.74
C CYS A 228 -4.33 0.68 -5.56
N ILE A 229 -3.19 0.48 -4.93
CA ILE A 229 -2.00 -0.14 -5.54
C ILE A 229 -1.90 -1.64 -5.25
N GLY A 230 -2.90 -2.26 -4.65
CA GLY A 230 -2.92 -3.69 -4.33
C GLY A 230 -1.88 -4.14 -3.31
N CYS A 231 -1.44 -3.29 -2.38
CA CYS A 231 -0.41 -3.65 -1.39
C CYS A 231 -0.93 -4.44 -0.18
N TYR A 232 -2.24 -4.53 0.03
CA TYR A 232 -2.91 -5.20 1.17
C TYR A 232 -2.46 -4.68 2.56
N ALA A 233 -1.93 -3.46 2.65
CA ALA A 233 -1.55 -2.89 3.94
C ALA A 233 -2.74 -2.74 4.89
N CYS A 234 -3.93 -2.40 4.36
CA CYS A 234 -5.16 -2.28 5.14
C CYS A 234 -5.60 -3.60 5.80
N GLU A 235 -5.40 -4.72 5.11
CA GLU A 235 -5.72 -6.05 5.63
C GLU A 235 -4.66 -6.53 6.63
N LEU A 236 -3.39 -6.26 6.33
CA LEU A 236 -2.27 -6.61 7.22
C LEU A 236 -2.43 -6.07 8.63
N VAL A 237 -2.98 -4.86 8.77
CA VAL A 237 -3.10 -4.18 10.07
C VAL A 237 -4.47 -4.35 10.71
N CYS A 238 -5.39 -5.08 10.08
CA CYS A 238 -6.73 -5.28 10.62
C CYS A 238 -6.67 -6.27 11.80
N PRO A 239 -6.96 -5.83 13.04
CA PRO A 239 -6.85 -6.71 14.21
C PRO A 239 -7.91 -7.81 14.24
N VAL A 240 -8.96 -7.66 13.44
CA VAL A 240 -10.06 -8.63 13.32
C VAL A 240 -10.08 -9.33 11.95
N ASN A 241 -9.02 -9.22 11.17
CA ASN A 241 -8.79 -9.92 9.91
C ASN A 241 -9.94 -9.80 8.89
N ILE A 242 -10.49 -8.60 8.70
CA ILE A 242 -11.47 -8.35 7.62
C ILE A 242 -10.73 -8.32 6.29
N PRO A 243 -11.21 -9.01 5.24
CA PRO A 243 -10.57 -9.04 3.92
C PRO A 243 -10.85 -7.75 3.13
N LEU A 244 -10.36 -6.61 3.65
CA LEU A 244 -10.59 -5.27 3.10
C LEU A 244 -10.00 -5.09 1.69
N SER A 245 -8.97 -5.86 1.37
CA SER A 245 -8.36 -5.85 0.04
C SER A 245 -9.34 -6.28 -1.03
N LEU A 246 -10.27 -7.19 -0.74
CA LEU A 246 -11.25 -7.69 -1.69
C LEU A 246 -12.17 -6.58 -2.23
N LEU A 247 -12.62 -5.63 -1.38
CA LEU A 247 -13.37 -4.45 -1.82
C LEU A 247 -12.55 -3.57 -2.78
N ASN A 248 -11.31 -3.27 -2.38
CA ASN A 248 -10.44 -2.40 -3.18
C ASN A 248 -10.06 -3.06 -4.52
N ARG A 249 -9.81 -4.37 -4.53
CA ARG A 249 -9.49 -5.14 -5.73
C ARG A 249 -10.66 -5.25 -6.69
N LYS A 250 -11.90 -5.31 -6.18
CA LYS A 250 -13.09 -5.20 -7.05
C LYS A 250 -13.09 -3.88 -7.82
N LEU A 251 -12.81 -2.76 -7.14
CA LEU A 251 -12.71 -1.45 -7.80
C LEU A 251 -11.49 -1.37 -8.72
N GLU A 252 -10.34 -1.91 -8.34
CA GLU A 252 -9.15 -1.98 -9.19
C GLU A 252 -9.44 -2.75 -10.49
N LYS A 253 -10.14 -3.90 -10.40
CA LYS A 253 -10.59 -4.68 -11.57
C LYS A 253 -11.48 -3.87 -12.50
N GLU A 254 -12.46 -3.12 -11.97
CA GLU A 254 -13.35 -2.28 -12.78
C GLU A 254 -12.61 -1.11 -13.42
N VAL A 255 -11.71 -0.45 -12.67
CA VAL A 255 -10.88 0.64 -13.21
C VAL A 255 -9.98 0.12 -14.34
N MET A 256 -9.37 -1.05 -14.16
CA MET A 256 -8.59 -1.68 -15.24
C MET A 256 -9.46 -2.03 -16.46
N ARG A 257 -10.67 -2.56 -16.23
CA ARG A 257 -11.59 -2.93 -17.32
C ARG A 257 -12.04 -1.71 -18.11
N LEU A 258 -12.46 -0.64 -17.44
CA LEU A 258 -13.06 0.55 -18.03
C LEU A 258 -12.02 1.52 -18.60
N PHE A 259 -10.94 1.75 -17.89
CA PHE A 259 -9.98 2.81 -18.19
C PHE A 259 -8.59 2.30 -18.59
N LYS A 260 -8.35 0.98 -18.55
CA LYS A 260 -7.02 0.37 -18.78
C LYS A 260 -5.93 0.96 -17.88
N PHE A 261 -6.32 1.41 -16.70
CA PHE A 261 -5.47 2.11 -15.75
C PHE A 261 -5.16 1.25 -14.53
N GLN A 262 -3.92 1.32 -14.08
CA GLN A 262 -3.48 0.68 -12.84
C GLN A 262 -2.65 1.68 -12.02
N ALA A 263 -3.11 1.98 -10.81
CA ALA A 263 -2.52 3.02 -9.97
C ALA A 263 -1.02 2.82 -9.70
N GLY A 264 -0.27 3.89 -9.84
CA GLY A 264 1.14 3.98 -9.45
C GLY A 264 2.13 3.26 -10.37
N LEU A 265 1.73 2.74 -11.53
CA LEU A 265 2.70 2.21 -12.50
C LEU A 265 3.47 3.34 -13.17
N ASP A 266 2.79 4.40 -13.53
CA ASP A 266 3.36 5.58 -14.18
C ASP A 266 2.96 6.83 -13.36
N PRO A 267 3.93 7.69 -12.97
CA PRO A 267 3.64 8.91 -12.23
C PRO A 267 3.03 10.01 -13.12
N GLU A 268 3.14 9.91 -14.43
CA GLU A 268 2.66 10.91 -15.40
C GLU A 268 1.20 10.70 -15.81
N THR A 269 0.74 9.44 -15.79
CA THR A 269 -0.63 9.11 -16.18
C THR A 269 -1.62 9.53 -15.10
N PRO A 270 -2.51 10.49 -15.38
CA PRO A 270 -3.47 10.98 -14.39
C PRO A 270 -4.49 9.89 -14.02
N GLN A 271 -4.94 9.95 -12.79
CA GLN A 271 -5.92 9.03 -12.26
C GLN A 271 -7.29 9.26 -12.92
N PRO A 272 -7.92 8.24 -13.52
CA PRO A 272 -9.12 8.42 -14.34
C PRO A 272 -10.34 8.97 -13.59
N LEU A 273 -10.46 8.67 -12.29
CA LEU A 273 -11.59 9.14 -11.47
C LEU A 273 -11.33 10.52 -10.79
N ALA A 274 -10.18 11.12 -11.00
CA ALA A 274 -9.81 12.43 -10.46
C ALA A 274 -9.53 13.46 -11.56
N THR A 275 -9.71 13.09 -12.84
CA THR A 275 -9.51 13.95 -13.99
C THR A 275 -10.83 14.12 -14.76
N PHE A 276 -10.96 15.25 -15.43
CA PHE A 276 -12.09 15.56 -16.31
C PHE A 276 -11.56 15.99 -17.67
N GLN A 277 -12.11 15.42 -18.74
CA GLN A 277 -11.88 15.84 -20.11
C GLN A 277 -13.20 16.29 -20.71
N LYS A 278 -13.22 17.46 -21.41
CA LYS A 278 -14.45 18.01 -22.01
C LYS A 278 -15.13 17.06 -23.00
N ASP A 279 -14.35 16.25 -23.68
CA ASP A 279 -14.79 15.34 -24.73
C ASP A 279 -14.93 13.89 -24.23
N GLU A 280 -14.86 13.70 -22.93
CA GLU A 280 -14.96 12.37 -22.32
C GLU A 280 -16.36 11.80 -22.58
N LYS A 281 -16.41 10.75 -23.39
CA LYS A 281 -17.63 9.95 -23.54
C LYS A 281 -17.76 9.09 -22.30
N LEU A 282 -18.71 9.43 -21.44
CA LEU A 282 -19.13 8.53 -20.38
C LEU A 282 -19.63 7.25 -21.03
N GLY A 283 -18.78 6.24 -21.09
CA GLY A 283 -19.16 4.91 -21.54
C GLY A 283 -20.16 4.33 -20.56
N VAL A 284 -21.43 4.61 -20.77
CA VAL A 284 -22.49 3.80 -20.17
C VAL A 284 -22.36 2.46 -20.86
N ALA A 285 -21.79 1.47 -20.16
CA ALA A 285 -21.83 0.10 -20.65
C ALA A 285 -23.31 -0.31 -20.74
N GLU A 286 -23.78 -0.55 -21.96
CA GLU A 286 -25.02 -1.26 -22.22
C GLU A 286 -24.96 -2.68 -21.62
#